data_05c76ea71901ba940f69c2000d6ab35a
#
_entry.id   05c76ea71901ba940f69c2000d6ab35a
#
_cell.length_a   1.000
_cell.length_b   1.000
_cell.length_c   1.000
_cell.angle_alpha   90.00
_cell.angle_beta   90.00
_cell.angle_gamma   90.00
#
_symmetry.space_group_name_H-M   'P 1'
#
loop_
_entity.id
_entity.type
_entity.pdbx_description
1 polymer ?
#
loop_
_entity_poly.entity_id
_entity_poly.type
_entity_poly.pdbx_seq_one_letter_code
_entity_poly.pdbx_strand_id
1 'polypeptide(L)'
;MRYGDIPAHNVLWEGAQATASSLPARLAVVPCMQEARGLDAGPRLVAKLQGRGDNRSAAVVRRISEEEIAHVAVGVAWFRHVCGGALGGVDPGDAFRAHIGVHAPDALRGPFNHEQRVAAGLEPDWYSVGPEHRMGREGETQLGGTDAKALVGRLAQMLALEGVDPKEEIF
;
A
#
# COMPACT_ATOMS: atom_id res chain seq x y z
N MET A 1 24.33 -23.85 10.17
CA MET A 1 23.06 -23.25 9.73
C MET A 1 23.19 -22.94 8.25
N ARG A 2 22.26 -23.40 7.43
CA ARG A 2 22.24 -23.14 5.98
C ARG A 2 21.12 -22.16 5.67
N TYR A 3 21.13 -21.53 4.51
CA TYR A 3 20.02 -20.71 4.03
C TYR A 3 18.74 -21.59 3.96
N GLY A 4 17.68 -21.10 4.60
CA GLY A 4 16.41 -21.85 4.68
C GLY A 4 16.21 -22.67 5.95
N ASP A 5 17.20 -22.83 6.81
CA ASP A 5 17.05 -23.57 8.07
C ASP A 5 16.11 -22.88 9.07
N ILE A 6 15.92 -21.55 8.94
CA ILE A 6 15.03 -20.75 9.79
C ILE A 6 13.79 -20.41 8.97
N PRO A 7 12.58 -20.73 9.47
CA PRO A 7 11.35 -20.37 8.78
C PRO A 7 11.19 -18.85 8.69
N ALA A 8 10.81 -18.36 7.51
CA ALA A 8 10.48 -16.96 7.24
C ALA A 8 9.09 -16.87 6.60
N HIS A 9 8.42 -15.74 6.76
CA HIS A 9 7.15 -15.49 6.07
C HIS A 9 7.38 -15.10 4.61
N ASN A 10 6.38 -15.31 3.78
CA ASN A 10 6.43 -15.12 2.32
C ASN A 10 5.50 -13.98 1.84
N VAL A 11 5.06 -13.13 2.75
CA VAL A 11 3.98 -12.15 2.53
C VAL A 11 4.30 -11.16 1.39
N LEU A 12 5.57 -10.74 1.26
CA LEU A 12 5.96 -9.82 0.16
C LEU A 12 5.84 -10.50 -1.20
N TRP A 13 6.28 -11.75 -1.29
CA TRP A 13 6.18 -12.54 -2.51
C TRP A 13 4.73 -12.86 -2.87
N GLU A 14 3.92 -13.23 -1.89
CA GLU A 14 2.48 -13.47 -2.05
C GLU A 14 1.77 -12.21 -2.56
N GLY A 15 2.06 -11.04 -2.00
CA GLY A 15 1.54 -9.76 -2.48
C GLY A 15 1.98 -9.45 -3.91
N ALA A 16 3.24 -9.74 -4.24
CA ALA A 16 3.74 -9.58 -5.59
C ALA A 16 3.05 -10.52 -6.59
N GLN A 17 2.82 -11.78 -6.23
CA GLN A 17 2.10 -12.74 -7.07
C GLN A 17 0.62 -12.37 -7.24
N ALA A 18 -0.06 -12.02 -6.14
CA ALA A 18 -1.47 -11.64 -6.15
C ALA A 18 -1.78 -10.41 -7.03
N THR A 19 -0.77 -9.58 -7.30
CA THR A 19 -0.89 -8.36 -8.09
C THR A 19 -0.16 -8.42 -9.43
N ALA A 20 0.26 -9.61 -9.88
CA ALA A 20 1.11 -9.77 -11.07
C ALA A 20 0.48 -9.23 -12.35
N SER A 21 -0.85 -9.32 -12.48
CA SER A 21 -1.61 -8.91 -13.69
C SER A 21 -2.11 -7.47 -13.65
N SER A 22 -1.80 -6.68 -12.60
CA SER A 22 -2.36 -5.33 -12.44
C SER A 22 -1.34 -4.37 -11.84
N LEU A 23 -0.83 -3.45 -12.66
CA LEU A 23 0.08 -2.41 -12.21
C LEU A 23 -0.52 -1.53 -11.09
N PRO A 24 -1.77 -1.05 -11.18
CA PRO A 24 -2.36 -0.29 -10.08
C PRO A 24 -2.46 -1.09 -8.77
N ALA A 25 -2.86 -2.36 -8.84
CA ALA A 25 -2.90 -3.23 -7.66
C ALA A 25 -1.50 -3.46 -7.08
N ARG A 26 -0.49 -3.66 -7.94
CA ARG A 26 0.91 -3.80 -7.54
C ARG A 26 1.39 -2.57 -6.78
N LEU A 27 1.14 -1.38 -7.30
CA LEU A 27 1.55 -0.12 -6.68
C LEU A 27 0.80 0.12 -5.36
N ALA A 28 -0.49 -0.21 -5.29
CA ALA A 28 -1.25 -0.11 -4.04
C ALA A 28 -0.74 -1.07 -2.97
N VAL A 29 -0.52 -2.35 -3.33
CA VAL A 29 -0.19 -3.40 -2.35
C VAL A 29 1.28 -3.35 -1.93
N VAL A 30 2.22 -3.27 -2.87
CA VAL A 30 3.64 -3.38 -2.52
C VAL A 30 4.16 -2.09 -1.91
N PRO A 31 4.39 -0.98 -2.66
CA PRO A 31 5.00 0.21 -2.05
C PRO A 31 4.04 0.95 -1.11
N CYS A 32 2.77 1.15 -1.50
CA CYS A 32 1.88 2.00 -0.70
C CYS A 32 1.32 1.30 0.55
N MET A 33 1.32 -0.05 0.63
CA MET A 33 0.83 -0.77 1.79
C MET A 33 1.93 -1.58 2.49
N GLN A 34 2.63 -2.49 1.81
CA GLN A 34 3.60 -3.38 2.47
C GLN A 34 4.84 -2.62 2.93
N GLU A 35 5.46 -1.78 2.10
CA GLU A 35 6.60 -0.96 2.49
C GLU A 35 6.20 0.10 3.52
N ALA A 36 5.04 0.74 3.38
CA ALA A 36 4.54 1.69 4.38
C ALA A 36 4.38 1.09 5.80
N ARG A 37 4.27 -0.24 5.94
CA ARG A 37 4.34 -0.91 7.26
C ARG A 37 5.73 -0.79 7.90
N GLY A 38 6.77 -0.61 7.10
CA GLY A 38 8.12 -0.28 7.58
C GLY A 38 8.14 1.04 8.34
N LEU A 39 7.43 2.04 7.84
CA LEU A 39 7.26 3.34 8.50
C LEU A 39 6.56 3.20 9.87
N ASP A 40 5.59 2.29 9.99
CA ASP A 40 4.88 2.04 11.25
C ASP A 40 5.73 1.26 12.26
N ALA A 41 6.48 0.26 11.78
CA ALA A 41 7.19 -0.69 12.63
C ALA A 41 8.60 -0.22 13.00
N GLY A 42 9.27 0.53 12.13
CA GLY A 42 10.65 0.97 12.30
C GLY A 42 10.92 1.68 13.61
N PRO A 43 10.21 2.74 13.96
CA PRO A 43 10.43 3.47 15.23
C PRO A 43 10.25 2.58 16.47
N ARG A 44 9.26 1.67 16.43
CA ARG A 44 9.03 0.72 17.54
C ARG A 44 10.16 -0.29 17.67
N LEU A 45 10.71 -0.76 16.56
CA LEU A 45 11.86 -1.66 16.57
C LEU A 45 13.11 -0.95 17.07
N VAL A 46 13.34 0.30 16.67
CA VAL A 46 14.43 1.15 17.19
C VAL A 46 14.34 1.27 18.71
N ALA A 47 13.16 1.65 19.23
CA ALA A 47 12.96 1.78 20.67
C ALA A 47 13.19 0.46 21.43
N LYS A 48 12.73 -0.67 20.85
CA LYS A 48 12.94 -2.00 21.43
C LYS A 48 14.41 -2.40 21.49
N LEU A 49 15.19 -2.11 20.45
CA LEU A 49 16.62 -2.39 20.40
C LEU A 49 17.39 -1.52 21.41
N GLN A 50 17.07 -0.22 21.46
CA GLN A 50 17.66 0.69 22.44
C GLN A 50 17.36 0.27 23.89
N GLY A 51 16.12 -0.12 24.19
CA GLY A 51 15.74 -0.61 25.51
C GLY A 51 16.48 -1.89 25.94
N ARG A 52 17.06 -2.62 24.97
CA ARG A 52 17.92 -3.80 25.21
C ARG A 52 19.42 -3.49 25.19
N GLY A 53 19.80 -2.22 25.02
CA GLY A 53 21.20 -1.78 24.94
C GLY A 53 21.85 -1.99 23.57
N ASP A 54 21.14 -2.50 22.57
CA ASP A 54 21.66 -2.67 21.20
C ASP A 54 21.53 -1.39 20.37
N ASN A 55 22.35 -0.40 20.74
CA ASN A 55 22.36 0.89 20.07
C ASN A 55 22.90 0.82 18.63
N ARG A 56 23.74 -0.17 18.33
CA ARG A 56 24.31 -0.35 16.99
C ARG A 56 23.22 -0.77 15.99
N SER A 57 22.47 -1.82 16.32
CA SER A 57 21.35 -2.26 15.48
C SER A 57 20.24 -1.21 15.42
N ALA A 58 19.98 -0.51 16.54
CA ALA A 58 19.02 0.59 16.57
C ALA A 58 19.37 1.72 15.59
N ALA A 59 20.65 2.09 15.49
CA ALA A 59 21.11 3.10 14.54
C ALA A 59 20.91 2.67 13.08
N VAL A 60 21.20 1.41 12.76
CA VAL A 60 20.98 0.84 11.42
C VAL A 60 19.49 0.84 11.07
N VAL A 61 18.63 0.34 11.96
CA VAL A 61 17.17 0.30 11.72
C VAL A 61 16.59 1.70 11.58
N ARG A 62 17.08 2.68 12.35
CA ARG A 62 16.64 4.07 12.20
C ARG A 62 16.94 4.59 10.81
N ARG A 63 18.16 4.40 10.32
CA ARG A 63 18.56 4.83 8.98
C ARG A 63 17.68 4.16 7.89
N ILE A 64 17.45 2.85 8.00
CA ILE A 64 16.55 2.14 7.08
C ILE A 64 15.16 2.76 7.09
N SER A 65 14.60 3.06 8.28
CA SER A 65 13.27 3.67 8.40
C SER A 65 13.19 5.07 7.81
N GLU A 66 14.28 5.85 7.89
CA GLU A 66 14.37 7.18 7.27
C GLU A 66 14.42 7.08 5.74
N GLU A 67 15.19 6.15 5.20
CA GLU A 67 15.30 5.89 3.76
C GLU A 67 13.98 5.35 3.18
N GLU A 68 13.22 4.59 3.95
CA GLU A 68 11.94 3.99 3.55
C GLU A 68 10.87 5.02 3.18
N ILE A 69 10.91 6.22 3.78
CA ILE A 69 10.00 7.33 3.42
C ILE A 69 10.10 7.65 1.91
N ALA A 70 11.31 7.69 1.37
CA ALA A 70 11.53 7.98 -0.05
C ALA A 70 11.04 6.83 -0.96
N HIS A 71 11.21 5.57 -0.54
CA HIS A 71 10.71 4.41 -1.29
C HIS A 71 9.19 4.44 -1.40
N VAL A 72 8.50 4.62 -0.29
CA VAL A 72 7.05 4.75 -0.26
C VAL A 72 6.58 5.96 -1.08
N ALA A 73 7.27 7.10 -0.98
CA ALA A 73 6.91 8.31 -1.73
C ALA A 73 6.98 8.10 -3.25
N VAL A 74 7.98 7.37 -3.74
CA VAL A 74 8.06 6.99 -5.17
C VAL A 74 6.86 6.12 -5.57
N GLY A 75 6.51 5.12 -4.74
CA GLY A 75 5.34 4.28 -4.97
C GLY A 75 4.04 5.07 -5.03
N VAL A 76 3.85 6.01 -4.09
CA VAL A 76 2.68 6.90 -4.03
C VAL A 76 2.63 7.81 -5.27
N ALA A 77 3.76 8.38 -5.69
CA ALA A 77 3.82 9.23 -6.88
C ALA A 77 3.39 8.46 -8.14
N TRP A 78 3.91 7.25 -8.34
CA TRP A 78 3.52 6.39 -9.45
C TRP A 78 2.07 5.95 -9.37
N PHE A 79 1.57 5.61 -8.19
CA PHE A 79 0.17 5.24 -8.01
C PHE A 79 -0.76 6.41 -8.37
N ARG A 80 -0.47 7.63 -7.89
CA ARG A 80 -1.21 8.85 -8.26
C ARG A 80 -1.16 9.11 -9.78
N HIS A 81 -0.01 8.92 -10.40
CA HIS A 81 0.15 9.08 -11.84
C HIS A 81 -0.74 8.10 -12.63
N VAL A 82 -0.77 6.84 -12.22
CA VAL A 82 -1.63 5.82 -12.84
C VAL A 82 -3.12 6.14 -12.62
N CYS A 83 -3.51 6.60 -11.43
CA CYS A 83 -4.89 7.02 -11.15
C CYS A 83 -5.32 8.20 -12.02
N GLY A 84 -4.45 9.19 -12.24
CA GLY A 84 -4.74 10.35 -13.07
C GLY A 84 -4.79 10.06 -14.58
N GLY A 85 -3.99 9.10 -15.03
CA GLY A 85 -3.88 8.72 -16.44
C GLY A 85 -4.67 7.46 -16.78
N ALA A 86 -4.09 6.31 -16.59
CA ALA A 86 -4.63 5.01 -17.03
C ALA A 86 -5.98 4.65 -16.37
N LEU A 87 -6.27 5.15 -15.18
CA LEU A 87 -7.54 4.93 -14.49
C LEU A 87 -8.58 6.05 -14.71
N GLY A 88 -8.32 6.97 -15.64
CA GLY A 88 -9.30 7.97 -16.05
C GLY A 88 -9.64 9.03 -15.01
N GLY A 89 -8.68 9.40 -14.13
CA GLY A 89 -8.87 10.45 -13.13
C GLY A 89 -9.63 9.99 -11.89
N VAL A 90 -9.46 8.72 -11.48
CA VAL A 90 -10.03 8.19 -10.23
C VAL A 90 -9.30 8.80 -9.03
N ASP A 91 -10.03 9.10 -7.96
CA ASP A 91 -9.44 9.51 -6.69
C ASP A 91 -8.46 8.46 -6.17
N PRO A 92 -7.20 8.82 -5.88
CA PRO A 92 -6.18 7.84 -5.48
C PRO A 92 -6.50 7.12 -4.17
N GLY A 93 -7.15 7.79 -3.21
CA GLY A 93 -7.56 7.17 -1.94
C GLY A 93 -8.63 6.12 -2.14
N ASP A 94 -9.64 6.40 -3.00
CA ASP A 94 -10.68 5.45 -3.36
C ASP A 94 -10.10 4.25 -4.11
N ALA A 95 -9.23 4.49 -5.09
CA ALA A 95 -8.55 3.44 -5.84
C ALA A 95 -7.67 2.57 -4.93
N PHE A 96 -6.90 3.18 -4.02
CA PHE A 96 -6.09 2.46 -3.04
C PHE A 96 -6.95 1.52 -2.19
N ARG A 97 -8.03 2.05 -1.58
CA ARG A 97 -8.94 1.24 -0.74
C ARG A 97 -9.57 0.10 -1.54
N ALA A 98 -9.97 0.34 -2.78
CA ALA A 98 -10.53 -0.69 -3.65
C ALA A 98 -9.53 -1.82 -3.92
N HIS A 99 -8.28 -1.50 -4.29
CA HIS A 99 -7.24 -2.50 -4.53
C HIS A 99 -6.86 -3.26 -3.27
N ILE A 100 -6.71 -2.58 -2.12
CA ILE A 100 -6.41 -3.26 -0.86
C ILE A 100 -7.57 -4.17 -0.44
N GLY A 101 -8.83 -3.73 -0.60
CA GLY A 101 -10.00 -4.56 -0.30
C GLY A 101 -10.07 -5.87 -1.10
N VAL A 102 -9.51 -5.88 -2.32
CA VAL A 102 -9.47 -7.08 -3.16
C VAL A 102 -8.25 -7.96 -2.89
N HIS A 103 -7.06 -7.35 -2.81
CA HIS A 103 -5.80 -8.11 -2.82
C HIS A 103 -5.17 -8.31 -1.44
N ALA A 104 -5.58 -7.51 -0.44
CA ALA A 104 -5.01 -7.55 0.91
C ALA A 104 -6.02 -7.04 1.97
N PRO A 105 -7.22 -7.63 2.08
CA PRO A 105 -8.34 -7.08 2.86
C PRO A 105 -8.03 -6.89 4.35
N ASP A 106 -7.13 -7.69 4.89
CA ASP A 106 -6.73 -7.65 6.30
C ASP A 106 -5.46 -6.85 6.59
N ALA A 107 -4.90 -6.19 5.58
CA ALA A 107 -3.57 -5.59 5.70
C ALA A 107 -3.55 -4.22 6.37
N LEU A 108 -4.65 -3.46 6.32
CA LEU A 108 -4.75 -2.12 6.91
C LEU A 108 -5.11 -2.21 8.40
N ARG A 109 -4.12 -2.55 9.22
CA ARG A 109 -4.26 -2.64 10.68
C ARG A 109 -3.22 -1.75 11.36
N GLY A 110 -3.69 -0.81 12.19
CA GLY A 110 -2.84 0.07 12.99
C GLY A 110 -2.06 -0.68 14.10
N PRO A 111 -1.28 0.04 14.90
CA PRO A 111 -1.17 1.50 14.87
C PRO A 111 -0.35 2.00 13.69
N PHE A 112 -0.77 3.15 13.12
CA PHE A 112 -0.11 3.81 12.00
C PHE A 112 0.78 4.96 12.47
N ASN A 113 1.92 5.15 11.82
CA ASN A 113 2.76 6.33 11.97
C ASN A 113 2.32 7.40 10.96
N HIS A 114 1.30 8.18 11.35
CA HIS A 114 0.70 9.19 10.47
C HIS A 114 1.71 10.21 9.96
N GLU A 115 2.66 10.63 10.80
CA GLU A 115 3.69 11.61 10.43
C GLU A 115 4.55 11.11 9.25
N GLN A 116 5.13 9.92 9.36
CA GLN A 116 5.97 9.37 8.30
C GLN A 116 5.18 8.98 7.06
N ARG A 117 3.94 8.50 7.23
CA ARG A 117 3.05 8.20 6.10
C ARG A 117 2.69 9.45 5.31
N VAL A 118 2.33 10.53 5.97
CA VAL A 118 2.05 11.83 5.33
C VAL A 118 3.32 12.38 4.66
N ALA A 119 4.48 12.28 5.31
CA ALA A 119 5.76 12.66 4.70
C ALA A 119 6.05 11.88 3.40
N ALA A 120 5.59 10.63 3.30
CA ALA A 120 5.66 9.82 2.09
C ALA A 120 4.49 10.07 1.10
N GLY A 121 3.57 10.99 1.40
CA GLY A 121 2.43 11.32 0.56
C GLY A 121 1.21 10.41 0.70
N LEU A 122 1.20 9.51 1.69
CA LEU A 122 0.04 8.70 2.05
C LEU A 122 -0.85 9.49 3.02
N GLU A 123 -1.97 9.98 2.52
CA GLU A 123 -2.93 10.72 3.33
C GLU A 123 -3.71 9.76 4.27
N PRO A 124 -4.10 10.21 5.48
CA PRO A 124 -4.78 9.36 6.45
C PRO A 124 -6.09 8.74 5.96
N ASP A 125 -6.81 9.40 5.07
CA ASP A 125 -8.05 8.92 4.47
C ASP A 125 -7.85 7.70 3.53
N TRP A 126 -6.63 7.43 3.08
CA TRP A 126 -6.34 6.23 2.32
C TRP A 126 -6.42 4.96 3.16
N TYR A 127 -5.96 5.02 4.41
CA TYR A 127 -5.73 3.82 5.25
C TYR A 127 -6.43 3.84 6.61
N SER A 128 -6.86 5.00 7.11
CA SER A 128 -7.58 5.13 8.38
C SER A 128 -9.09 5.20 8.13
N VAL A 129 -9.74 4.06 7.96
CA VAL A 129 -11.20 4.00 7.81
C VAL A 129 -11.81 3.83 9.22
N GLY A 130 -11.82 4.90 10.00
CA GLY A 130 -12.58 4.97 11.26
C GLY A 130 -14.02 5.42 11.03
N PRO A 131 -14.96 5.13 11.97
CA PRO A 131 -16.34 5.60 11.90
C PRO A 131 -16.47 7.13 11.81
N GLU A 132 -15.51 7.88 12.34
CA GLU A 132 -15.44 9.35 12.25
C GLU A 132 -15.18 9.88 10.84
N HIS A 133 -14.54 9.11 9.94
CA HIS A 133 -14.36 9.51 8.55
C HIS A 133 -15.61 9.29 7.69
N ARG A 134 -16.59 8.53 8.16
CA ARG A 134 -17.90 8.37 7.50
C ARG A 134 -18.82 9.57 7.70
N MET A 135 -18.62 10.35 8.76
CA MET A 135 -19.49 11.49 9.11
C MET A 135 -19.16 12.81 8.39
N GLY A 136 -17.97 12.94 7.79
CA GLY A 136 -17.55 14.17 7.09
C GLY A 136 -18.00 14.29 5.63
N ARG A 137 -18.59 13.23 5.04
CA ARG A 137 -19.04 13.17 3.65
C ARG A 137 -20.54 13.00 3.46
N GLU A 138 -21.35 13.25 4.49
CA GLU A 138 -22.82 13.19 4.39
C GLU A 138 -23.44 14.35 3.57
N GLY A 139 -22.65 15.11 2.82
CA GLY A 139 -23.11 16.17 1.92
C GLY A 139 -22.98 15.87 0.42
N GLU A 140 -22.19 14.88 0.01
CA GLU A 140 -22.00 14.56 -1.40
C GLU A 140 -21.87 13.04 -1.62
N THR A 141 -22.95 12.49 -2.16
CA THR A 141 -23.09 11.20 -2.86
C THR A 141 -22.89 9.94 -2.00
N GLN A 142 -24.03 9.36 -1.60
CA GLN A 142 -24.15 7.94 -1.23
C GLN A 142 -23.59 7.05 -2.34
N LEU A 143 -22.36 6.60 -2.18
CA LEU A 143 -21.80 5.48 -2.91
C LEU A 143 -21.73 4.29 -1.94
N GLY A 144 -22.82 3.55 -1.88
CA GLY A 144 -22.96 2.35 -1.06
C GLY A 144 -22.04 1.22 -1.56
N GLY A 145 -21.82 0.20 -0.73
CA GLY A 145 -20.92 -0.95 -0.95
C GLY A 145 -21.08 -1.75 -2.27
N THR A 146 -22.01 -1.34 -3.15
CA THR A 146 -22.17 -1.80 -4.53
C THR A 146 -21.13 -1.19 -5.48
N ASP A 147 -20.57 -0.04 -5.13
CA ASP A 147 -19.75 0.75 -6.04
C ASP A 147 -18.27 0.37 -6.06
N ALA A 148 -17.74 -0.20 -4.98
CA ALA A 148 -16.37 -0.73 -5.00
C ALA A 148 -16.23 -1.88 -6.01
N LYS A 149 -17.25 -2.75 -6.11
CA LYS A 149 -17.31 -3.83 -7.09
C LYS A 149 -17.52 -3.31 -8.51
N ALA A 150 -18.33 -2.26 -8.66
CA ALA A 150 -18.56 -1.58 -9.92
C ALA A 150 -17.31 -0.80 -10.37
N LEU A 151 -16.58 -0.15 -9.44
CA LEU A 151 -15.31 0.51 -9.70
C LEU A 151 -14.26 -0.49 -10.17
N VAL A 152 -14.09 -1.61 -9.44
CA VAL A 152 -13.18 -2.70 -9.83
C VAL A 152 -13.58 -3.29 -11.19
N GLY A 153 -14.87 -3.45 -11.47
CA GLY A 153 -15.36 -3.91 -12.77
C GLY A 153 -15.07 -2.93 -13.91
N ARG A 154 -15.20 -1.62 -13.66
CA ARG A 154 -14.83 -0.56 -14.63
C ARG A 154 -13.33 -0.49 -14.84
N LEU A 155 -12.52 -0.62 -13.79
CA LEU A 155 -11.06 -0.72 -13.87
C LEU A 155 -10.63 -1.94 -14.68
N ALA A 156 -11.24 -3.10 -14.46
CA ALA A 156 -10.97 -4.31 -15.24
C ALA A 156 -11.37 -4.17 -16.71
N GLN A 157 -12.50 -3.52 -17.01
CA GLN A 157 -12.93 -3.23 -18.38
C GLN A 157 -11.98 -2.26 -19.10
N MET A 158 -11.50 -1.22 -18.42
CA MET A 158 -10.55 -0.27 -19.00
C MET A 158 -9.22 -0.92 -19.32
N LEU A 159 -8.70 -1.78 -18.44
CA LEU A 159 -7.47 -2.54 -18.68
C LEU A 159 -7.61 -3.55 -19.84
N ALA A 160 -8.79 -4.14 -20.02
CA ALA A 160 -9.09 -5.03 -21.14
C ALA A 160 -9.18 -4.29 -22.48
N LEU A 161 -9.53 -3.01 -22.49
CA LEU A 161 -9.59 -2.18 -23.70
C LEU A 161 -8.22 -1.70 -24.19
N GLU A 162 -7.20 -1.70 -23.34
CA GLU A 162 -5.83 -1.33 -23.72
C GLU A 162 -5.03 -2.46 -24.39
N GLY A 163 -5.64 -3.62 -24.61
CA GLY A 163 -5.07 -4.68 -25.46
C GLY A 163 -3.76 -5.30 -24.91
N VAL A 164 -3.50 -5.19 -23.64
CA VAL A 164 -2.35 -5.86 -22.98
C VAL A 164 -2.73 -7.31 -22.79
N ASP A 165 -2.33 -8.18 -23.72
CA ASP A 165 -2.38 -9.63 -23.52
C ASP A 165 -1.33 -10.01 -22.46
N PRO A 166 -1.75 -10.50 -21.26
CA PRO A 166 -0.81 -10.78 -20.17
C PRO A 166 0.09 -11.98 -20.44
N LYS A 167 0.11 -12.54 -21.64
CA LYS A 167 0.87 -13.73 -22.01
C LYS A 167 2.10 -13.48 -22.89
N GLU A 168 2.32 -12.28 -23.40
CA GLU A 168 3.37 -12.06 -24.40
C GLU A 168 4.62 -11.30 -23.96
N GLU A 169 4.73 -10.76 -22.74
CA GLU A 169 5.97 -10.11 -22.31
C GLU A 169 6.39 -10.49 -20.88
N ILE A 170 6.97 -11.68 -20.72
CA ILE A 170 7.93 -11.96 -19.66
C ILE A 170 9.12 -12.71 -20.29
N PHE A 171 10.11 -11.94 -20.71
CA PHE A 171 11.51 -12.35 -20.72
C PHE A 171 12.36 -11.25 -20.10
#